data_af44f76d6770db28281584251ef60c13
#
_entry.id   af44f76d6770db28281584251ef60c13
#
_cell.length_a   1.000
_cell.length_b   1.000
_cell.length_c   1.000
_cell.angle_alpha   90.00
_cell.angle_beta   90.00
_cell.angle_gamma   90.00
#
_symmetry.space_group_name_H-M   'P 1'
#
loop_
_entity.id
_entity.type
_entity.pdbx_description
1 polymer ?
#
loop_
_entity_poly.entity_id
_entity_poly.type
_entity_poly.pdbx_seq_one_letter_code
_entity_poly.pdbx_strand_id
1 'polypeptide(L)'
;MAKHINAGSFVNLSITDLQKTYELPSIRTPHTKHSHLIKHALAGITITLAPGLYGLLGPNGAGKSTLIHIITGSLAPDSGEVRWCGKPAMGIVFRRILGYMPQQQGLYDSYTGRRFLAYMAALKEIPRKTVADRKSVV
;
A
#
# COMPACT_ATOMS: atom_id res chain seq x y z
N MET A 1 21.03 14.50 -30.45
CA MET A 1 21.60 13.35 -29.73
C MET A 1 20.47 12.65 -28.96
N ALA A 2 19.88 11.62 -29.56
CA ALA A 2 18.81 10.85 -28.93
C ALA A 2 19.43 9.89 -27.93
N LYS A 3 19.14 10.07 -26.64
CA LYS A 3 19.50 9.12 -25.58
C LYS A 3 18.65 7.86 -25.78
N HIS A 4 19.28 6.77 -26.21
CA HIS A 4 18.70 5.44 -26.17
C HIS A 4 18.19 5.16 -24.75
N ILE A 5 16.88 5.08 -24.59
CA ILE A 5 16.24 4.51 -23.41
C ILE A 5 16.41 3.00 -23.58
N ASN A 6 17.25 2.43 -22.73
CA ASN A 6 17.53 1.00 -22.70
C ASN A 6 16.21 0.26 -22.43
N ALA A 7 15.74 -0.52 -23.39
CA ALA A 7 14.53 -1.34 -23.34
C ALA A 7 14.79 -2.54 -22.41
N GLY A 8 14.62 -2.35 -21.11
CA GLY A 8 14.84 -3.36 -20.07
C GLY A 8 14.28 -3.01 -18.71
N SER A 9 13.74 -1.81 -18.52
CA SER A 9 13.05 -1.45 -17.27
C SER A 9 11.65 -2.06 -17.28
N PHE A 10 11.54 -3.35 -16.96
CA PHE A 10 10.24 -3.95 -16.70
C PHE A 10 9.58 -3.19 -15.56
N VAL A 11 8.40 -2.63 -15.84
CA VAL A 11 7.53 -2.09 -14.80
C VAL A 11 7.21 -3.25 -13.87
N ASN A 12 7.73 -3.25 -12.67
CA ASN A 12 7.48 -4.30 -11.68
C ASN A 12 7.45 -3.73 -10.27
N LEU A 13 6.75 -4.44 -9.40
CA LEU A 13 6.79 -4.28 -7.96
C LEU A 13 7.59 -5.45 -7.40
N SER A 14 8.73 -5.19 -6.78
CA SER A 14 9.53 -6.20 -6.10
C SER A 14 9.47 -6.01 -4.59
N ILE A 15 9.29 -7.10 -3.89
CA ILE A 15 9.28 -7.21 -2.44
C ILE A 15 10.39 -8.19 -2.09
N THR A 16 11.26 -7.83 -1.15
CA THR A 16 12.41 -8.64 -0.76
C THR A 16 12.45 -8.76 0.75
N ASP A 17 12.42 -10.01 1.23
CA ASP A 17 12.52 -10.39 2.65
C ASP A 17 11.68 -9.53 3.60
N LEU A 18 10.42 -9.26 3.22
CA LEU A 18 9.55 -8.37 3.96
C LEU A 18 9.05 -9.02 5.24
N GLN A 19 9.36 -8.41 6.38
CA GLN A 19 8.99 -8.91 7.70
C GLN A 19 8.18 -7.88 8.49
N LYS A 20 7.20 -8.37 9.24
CA LYS A 20 6.43 -7.56 10.18
C LYS A 20 5.93 -8.37 11.35
N THR A 21 6.21 -7.87 12.54
CA THR A 21 5.76 -8.45 13.81
C THR A 21 4.86 -7.48 14.56
N TYR A 22 3.98 -8.02 15.37
CA TYR A 22 3.16 -7.26 16.31
C TYR A 22 3.29 -7.86 17.70
N GLU A 23 3.48 -7.01 18.67
CA GLU A 23 3.33 -7.38 20.08
C GLU A 23 1.84 -7.44 20.42
N LEU A 24 1.38 -8.59 20.88
CA LEU A 24 0.02 -8.73 21.37
C LEU A 24 -0.02 -8.41 22.85
N PRO A 25 -1.07 -7.69 23.33
CA PRO A 25 -1.24 -7.45 24.74
C PRO A 25 -1.32 -8.77 25.50
N SER A 26 -0.44 -8.96 26.48
CA SER A 26 -0.48 -10.14 27.36
C SER A 26 -1.77 -10.09 28.20
N ILE A 27 -2.54 -11.17 28.16
CA ILE A 27 -3.66 -11.35 29.07
C ILE A 27 -3.04 -11.54 30.47
N ARG A 28 -3.26 -10.58 31.37
CA ARG A 28 -2.84 -10.69 32.77
C ARG A 28 -3.61 -11.82 33.43
N THR A 29 -2.98 -12.94 33.66
CA THR A 29 -3.44 -13.94 34.64
C THR A 29 -2.58 -13.82 35.88
N PRO A 30 -3.15 -14.00 37.09
CA PRO A 30 -2.45 -13.76 38.35
C PRO A 30 -1.17 -14.58 38.57
N HIS A 31 -0.88 -15.57 37.74
CA HIS A 31 0.18 -16.54 37.94
C HIS A 31 1.19 -16.66 36.77
N THR A 32 1.14 -15.79 35.73
CA THR A 32 2.10 -15.86 34.63
C THR A 32 2.99 -14.61 34.61
N LYS A 33 4.31 -14.83 34.58
CA LYS A 33 5.31 -13.82 34.24
C LYS A 33 4.96 -13.25 32.86
N HIS A 34 5.15 -11.94 32.66
CA HIS A 34 4.90 -11.23 31.40
C HIS A 34 5.47 -11.99 30.22
N SER A 35 4.66 -12.74 29.50
CA SER A 35 5.01 -13.28 28.20
C SER A 35 4.49 -12.33 27.14
N HIS A 36 5.39 -11.60 26.50
CA HIS A 36 5.06 -10.85 25.29
C HIS A 36 4.78 -11.88 24.18
N LEU A 37 3.51 -12.00 23.83
CA LEU A 37 3.14 -12.79 22.66
C LEU A 37 3.48 -11.99 21.40
N ILE A 38 4.43 -12.48 20.64
CA ILE A 38 4.81 -11.89 19.36
C ILE A 38 4.06 -12.62 18.25
N LYS A 39 3.37 -11.85 17.40
CA LYS A 39 2.72 -12.37 16.21
C LYS A 39 3.51 -11.93 14.97
N HIS A 40 4.07 -12.90 14.25
CA HIS A 40 4.67 -12.65 12.95
C HIS A 40 3.55 -12.53 11.90
N ALA A 41 3.28 -11.31 11.47
CA ALA A 41 2.28 -11.06 10.43
C ALA A 41 2.84 -11.29 9.03
N LEU A 42 4.12 -10.97 8.83
CA LEU A 42 4.90 -11.30 7.63
C LEU A 42 6.23 -11.90 8.07
N ALA A 43 6.60 -13.01 7.46
CA ALA A 43 7.78 -13.81 7.85
C ALA A 43 8.74 -14.01 6.66
N GLY A 44 9.22 -12.91 6.07
CA GLY A 44 10.21 -12.96 4.99
C GLY A 44 9.57 -13.16 3.61
N ILE A 45 8.59 -12.33 3.24
CA ILE A 45 7.95 -12.40 1.92
C ILE A 45 8.91 -11.85 0.86
N THR A 46 9.16 -12.69 -0.17
CA THR A 46 9.92 -12.28 -1.36
C THR A 46 9.11 -12.62 -2.61
N ILE A 47 8.77 -11.61 -3.40
CA ILE A 47 7.99 -11.76 -4.64
C ILE A 47 8.27 -10.61 -5.60
N THR A 48 8.22 -10.89 -6.90
CA THR A 48 8.24 -9.86 -7.95
C THR A 48 6.98 -9.97 -8.80
N LEU A 49 6.25 -8.88 -8.90
CA LEU A 49 5.00 -8.77 -9.64
C LEU A 49 5.23 -7.91 -10.89
N ALA A 50 5.02 -8.51 -12.06
CA ALA A 50 4.94 -7.81 -13.34
C ALA A 50 3.59 -7.08 -13.48
N PRO A 51 3.38 -6.21 -14.48
CA PRO A 51 2.06 -5.64 -14.73
C PRO A 51 1.00 -6.73 -14.92
N GLY A 52 -0.11 -6.61 -14.19
CA GLY A 52 -1.16 -7.62 -14.20
C GLY A 52 -2.18 -7.42 -13.08
N LEU A 53 -3.16 -8.30 -13.05
CA LEU A 53 -4.16 -8.40 -11.99
C LEU A 53 -3.79 -9.55 -11.07
N TYR A 54 -3.65 -9.28 -9.78
CA TYR A 54 -3.27 -10.26 -8.77
C TYR A 54 -4.32 -10.34 -7.67
N GLY A 55 -4.67 -11.56 -7.28
CA GLY A 55 -5.52 -11.85 -6.12
C GLY A 55 -4.66 -12.25 -4.92
N LEU A 56 -4.85 -11.57 -3.79
CA LEU A 56 -4.21 -11.92 -2.52
C LEU A 56 -5.19 -12.72 -1.66
N LEU A 57 -5.01 -14.04 -1.63
CA LEU A 57 -5.91 -14.98 -0.95
C LEU A 57 -5.28 -15.52 0.34
N GLY A 58 -6.12 -15.88 1.29
CA GLY A 58 -5.71 -16.49 2.55
C GLY A 58 -6.71 -16.24 3.67
N PRO A 59 -6.62 -16.97 4.79
CA PRO A 59 -7.51 -16.82 5.95
C PRO A 59 -7.38 -15.45 6.62
N ASN A 60 -8.32 -15.15 7.52
CA ASN A 60 -8.23 -13.96 8.35
C ASN A 60 -6.99 -14.04 9.27
N GLY A 61 -6.26 -12.95 9.38
CA GLY A 61 -5.01 -12.91 10.15
C GLY A 61 -3.75 -13.41 9.42
N ALA A 62 -3.85 -13.81 8.14
CA ALA A 62 -2.70 -14.25 7.33
C ALA A 62 -1.76 -13.11 6.86
N GLY A 63 -1.91 -11.89 7.36
CA GLY A 63 -1.03 -10.77 7.01
C GLY A 63 -1.39 -10.01 5.74
N LYS A 64 -2.48 -10.34 5.06
CA LYS A 64 -2.90 -9.69 3.80
C LYS A 64 -2.99 -8.16 3.91
N SER A 65 -3.72 -7.67 4.91
CA SER A 65 -3.85 -6.21 5.14
C SER A 65 -2.52 -5.56 5.53
N THR A 66 -1.70 -6.27 6.33
CA THR A 66 -0.36 -5.82 6.69
C THR A 66 0.52 -5.62 5.45
N LEU A 67 0.51 -6.59 4.54
CA LEU A 67 1.25 -6.50 3.28
C LEU A 67 0.78 -5.30 2.43
N ILE A 68 -0.54 -5.13 2.26
CA ILE A 68 -1.11 -4.00 1.52
C ILE A 68 -0.72 -2.67 2.17
N HIS A 69 -0.82 -2.56 3.50
CA HIS A 69 -0.46 -1.33 4.21
C HIS A 69 1.02 -0.98 4.06
N ILE A 70 1.92 -1.97 4.01
CA ILE A 70 3.35 -1.73 3.76
C ILE A 70 3.57 -1.30 2.31
N ILE A 71 2.98 -1.98 1.32
CA ILE A 71 3.08 -1.61 -0.09
C ILE A 71 2.56 -0.19 -0.33
N THR A 72 1.47 0.20 0.34
CA THR A 72 0.88 1.54 0.21
C THR A 72 1.61 2.62 1.01
N GLY A 73 2.62 2.23 1.81
CA GLY A 73 3.38 3.14 2.65
C GLY A 73 2.62 3.69 3.85
N SER A 74 1.51 3.01 4.25
CA SER A 74 0.75 3.33 5.46
C SER A 74 1.32 2.70 6.71
N LEU A 75 2.18 1.69 6.55
CA LEU A 75 2.85 0.96 7.62
C LEU A 75 4.30 0.73 7.23
N ALA A 76 5.23 0.91 8.16
CA ALA A 76 6.63 0.56 7.98
C ALA A 76 6.86 -0.94 8.27
N PRO A 77 7.64 -1.66 7.45
CA PRO A 77 8.08 -3.01 7.78
C PRO A 77 9.12 -2.98 8.91
N ASP A 78 9.35 -4.11 9.56
CA ASP A 78 10.43 -4.27 10.53
C ASP A 78 11.77 -4.54 9.81
N SER A 79 11.72 -5.29 8.69
CA SER A 79 12.85 -5.51 7.80
C SER A 79 12.37 -5.79 6.38
N GLY A 80 13.32 -5.82 5.44
CA GLY A 80 13.04 -6.00 4.02
C GLY A 80 12.66 -4.70 3.33
N GLU A 81 12.35 -4.80 2.05
CA GLU A 81 12.06 -3.63 1.23
C GLU A 81 11.03 -3.88 0.15
N VAL A 82 10.36 -2.81 -0.27
CA VAL A 82 9.46 -2.77 -1.41
C VAL A 82 10.03 -1.80 -2.44
N ARG A 83 10.17 -2.24 -3.70
CA ARG A 83 10.66 -1.41 -4.80
C ARG A 83 9.66 -1.38 -5.95
N TRP A 84 9.53 -0.22 -6.57
CA TRP A 84 8.79 0.00 -7.80
C TRP A 84 9.75 0.41 -8.91
N CYS A 85 9.81 -0.39 -9.98
CA CYS A 85 10.77 -0.16 -11.09
C CYS A 85 12.21 0.05 -10.57
N GLY A 86 12.64 -0.78 -9.61
CA GLY A 86 13.97 -0.72 -9.01
C GLY A 86 14.22 0.41 -8.00
N LYS A 87 13.26 1.33 -7.81
CA LYS A 87 13.34 2.43 -6.84
C LYS A 87 12.54 2.09 -5.57
N PRO A 88 12.92 2.57 -4.39
CA PRO A 88 12.14 2.38 -3.19
C PRO A 88 10.69 2.83 -3.38
N ALA A 89 9.73 1.94 -3.06
CA ALA A 89 8.30 2.22 -3.16
C ALA A 89 7.83 3.00 -1.92
N MET A 90 8.36 4.20 -1.73
CA MET A 90 8.04 5.06 -0.59
C MET A 90 8.09 6.55 -0.95
N GLY A 91 7.60 7.37 -0.05
CA GLY A 91 7.64 8.82 -0.20
C GLY A 91 6.63 9.38 -1.19
N ILE A 92 6.74 10.70 -1.44
CA ILE A 92 5.75 11.45 -2.22
C ILE A 92 5.71 11.02 -3.70
N VAL A 93 6.85 10.67 -4.27
CA VAL A 93 6.95 10.28 -5.69
C VAL A 93 6.16 9.00 -5.96
N PHE A 94 6.31 8.00 -5.11
CA PHE A 94 5.56 6.75 -5.24
C PHE A 94 4.06 6.97 -4.97
N ARG A 95 3.72 7.76 -3.96
CA ARG A 95 2.31 8.06 -3.62
C ARG A 95 1.56 8.79 -4.74
N ARG A 96 2.23 9.56 -5.58
CA ARG A 96 1.61 10.23 -6.75
C ARG A 96 1.08 9.23 -7.79
N ILE A 97 1.78 8.11 -7.98
CA ILE A 97 1.41 7.06 -8.96
C ILE A 97 0.57 5.95 -8.34
N LEU A 98 0.57 5.81 -7.02
CA LEU A 98 -0.18 4.80 -6.31
C LEU A 98 -1.67 5.17 -6.21
N GLY A 99 -2.57 4.27 -6.62
CA GLY A 99 -3.98 4.30 -6.28
C GLY A 99 -4.26 3.27 -5.17
N TYR A 100 -4.94 3.68 -4.10
CA TYR A 100 -5.33 2.79 -3.02
C TYR A 100 -6.78 3.05 -2.63
N MET A 101 -7.57 1.98 -2.59
CA MET A 101 -8.95 2.00 -2.12
C MET A 101 -9.06 1.08 -0.90
N PRO A 102 -9.17 1.61 0.31
CA PRO A 102 -9.29 0.80 1.53
C PRO A 102 -10.67 0.13 1.61
N GLN A 103 -10.76 -0.94 2.39
CA GLN A 103 -12.00 -1.66 2.63
C GLN A 103 -13.04 -0.78 3.35
N GLN A 104 -12.60 0.02 4.30
CA GLN A 104 -13.42 1.05 4.95
C GLN A 104 -13.06 2.39 4.34
N GLN A 105 -13.98 2.94 3.58
CA GLN A 105 -13.83 4.28 3.03
C GLN A 105 -14.36 5.28 4.05
N GLY A 106 -13.46 6.08 4.61
CA GLY A 106 -13.83 7.26 5.39
C GLY A 106 -14.42 8.32 4.46
N LEU A 107 -15.65 8.11 4.03
CA LEU A 107 -16.39 9.14 3.29
C LEU A 107 -16.80 10.22 4.30
N TYR A 108 -16.60 11.48 3.94
CA TYR A 108 -17.08 12.59 4.74
C TYR A 108 -18.58 12.75 4.51
N ASP A 109 -19.40 12.54 5.52
CA ASP A 109 -20.87 12.61 5.44
C ASP A 109 -21.40 13.94 4.88
N SER A 110 -20.62 15.02 5.06
CA SER A 110 -20.94 16.36 4.54
C SER A 110 -20.54 16.58 3.08
N TYR A 111 -19.93 15.57 2.41
CA TYR A 111 -19.47 15.70 1.04
C TYR A 111 -20.44 15.04 0.07
N THR A 112 -20.83 15.76 -0.98
CA THR A 112 -21.40 15.12 -2.16
C THR A 112 -20.32 14.33 -2.91
N GLY A 113 -20.69 13.30 -3.66
CA GLY A 113 -19.73 12.52 -4.46
C GLY A 113 -18.84 13.40 -5.34
N ARG A 114 -19.43 14.43 -5.99
CA ARG A 114 -18.68 15.40 -6.79
C ARG A 114 -17.63 16.17 -5.96
N ARG A 115 -17.98 16.60 -4.74
CA ARG A 115 -17.07 17.32 -3.84
C ARG A 115 -15.95 16.42 -3.36
N PHE A 116 -16.28 15.16 -3.04
CA PHE A 116 -15.29 14.17 -2.63
C PHE A 116 -14.29 13.85 -3.76
N LEU A 117 -14.78 13.62 -4.98
CA LEU A 117 -13.91 13.38 -6.14
C LEU A 117 -13.01 14.59 -6.44
N ALA A 118 -13.53 15.81 -6.33
CA ALA A 118 -12.73 17.01 -6.50
C ALA A 118 -11.65 17.17 -5.42
N TYR A 119 -11.96 16.81 -4.18
CA TYR A 119 -11.00 16.78 -3.07
C TYR A 119 -9.90 15.74 -3.31
N MET A 120 -10.26 14.50 -3.69
CA MET A 120 -9.29 13.45 -3.99
C MET A 120 -8.39 13.81 -5.18
N ALA A 121 -8.94 14.46 -6.20
CA ALA A 121 -8.17 14.95 -7.34
C ALA A 121 -7.18 16.05 -6.93
N ALA A 122 -7.58 16.94 -6.04
CA ALA A 122 -6.69 17.98 -5.50
C ALA A 122 -5.54 17.37 -4.69
N LEU A 123 -5.81 16.35 -3.86
CA LEU A 123 -4.77 15.61 -3.13
C LEU A 123 -3.77 14.91 -4.06
N LYS A 124 -4.21 14.53 -5.26
CA LYS A 124 -3.37 13.92 -6.30
C LYS A 124 -2.74 14.96 -7.24
N GLU A 125 -2.89 16.24 -6.95
CA GLU A 125 -2.38 17.33 -7.77
C GLU A 125 -2.88 17.29 -9.24
N ILE A 126 -4.08 16.71 -9.47
CA ILE A 126 -4.68 16.62 -10.80
C ILE A 126 -5.27 17.97 -11.18
N PRO A 127 -4.92 18.53 -12.35
CA PRO A 127 -5.44 19.82 -12.80
C PRO A 127 -6.98 19.81 -12.88
N ARG A 128 -7.63 20.91 -12.44
CA ARG A 128 -9.10 21.02 -12.42
C ARG A 128 -9.76 20.78 -13.78
N LYS A 129 -9.10 21.16 -14.88
CA LYS A 129 -9.57 20.91 -16.25
C LYS A 129 -9.73 19.42 -16.52
N THR A 130 -8.72 18.60 -16.19
CA THR A 130 -8.75 17.14 -16.35
C THR A 130 -9.83 16.48 -15.51
N VAL A 131 -10.13 17.04 -14.33
CA VAL A 131 -11.20 16.54 -13.45
C VAL A 131 -12.59 16.82 -14.05
N ALA A 132 -12.76 17.96 -14.73
CA ALA A 132 -14.01 18.30 -15.39
C ALA A 132 -14.34 17.35 -16.55
N ASP A 133 -13.38 17.02 -17.39
CA ASP A 133 -13.56 16.12 -18.54
C ASP A 133 -13.95 14.70 -18.12
N ARG A 134 -13.44 14.19 -17.00
CA ARG A 134 -13.76 12.84 -16.50
C ARG A 134 -15.11 12.77 -15.77
N LYS A 135 -15.70 13.89 -15.39
CA LYS A 135 -17.04 13.96 -14.77
C LYS A 135 -18.19 13.69 -15.75
N SER A 136 -17.93 13.75 -17.05
CA SER A 136 -18.93 13.49 -18.09
C SER A 136 -19.09 12.00 -18.44
N VAL A 137 -18.38 11.10 -17.77
CA VAL A 137 -18.38 9.64 -18.05
C VAL A 137 -19.12 8.84 -16.96
N VAL A 138 -19.83 9.49 -16.04
CA VAL A 138 -20.65 8.85 -15.01
C VAL A 138 -22.08 9.35 -15.11
#